data_0ef482f01150a2e8f0ff0fccff2d7b90
#
_entry.id   0ef482f01150a2e8f0ff0fccff2d7b90
#
_cell.length_a   1.000
_cell.length_b   1.000
_cell.length_c   1.000
_cell.angle_alpha   90.00
_cell.angle_beta   90.00
_cell.angle_gamma   90.00
#
_symmetry.space_group_name_H-M   'P 1'
#
loop_
_entity.id
_entity.type
_entity.pdbx_description
1 polymer ?
#
loop_
_entity_poly.entity_id
_entity_poly.type
_entity_poly.pdbx_seq_one_letter_code
_entity_poly.pdbx_strand_id
1 'polypeptide(L)'
;MSNQTRTYTKKERNMYLTGMLGQNLIYNIVATGLYFYFQNVICLPAMALGWIFALARVWDAINDPMMGTIVDRTRTKWGKCRPYLIIFPAIIGVVTVLAFLNGNYATATSNTQKVLIVAWAAVSYIAWGMCFTVCDIPLWGITSLMTEDEDDRSKLLGLARIVAGIGGVGVLVVQIAQVVGGIFEGKGYSQAKASQYGFILTVIIMTVIATVLFEFAGIGTRERVEQAEKKYTFTENFKIMFQNKPFRQDRKSVV
;
A
#
# COMPACT_ATOMS: atom_id res chain seq x y z
N MET A 1 28.56 26.07 -21.62
CA MET A 1 27.41 25.14 -21.75
C MET A 1 26.71 25.15 -20.41
N SER A 2 25.50 25.72 -20.33
CA SER A 2 24.72 25.72 -19.10
C SER A 2 24.37 24.29 -18.73
N ASN A 3 24.85 23.84 -17.59
CA ASN A 3 24.45 22.57 -16.98
C ASN A 3 22.97 22.71 -16.60
N GLN A 4 22.06 22.44 -17.54
CA GLN A 4 20.64 22.35 -17.22
C GLN A 4 20.47 21.13 -16.33
N THR A 5 20.14 21.36 -15.07
CA THR A 5 19.76 20.32 -14.11
C THR A 5 18.62 19.48 -14.71
N ARG A 6 18.82 18.16 -14.74
CA ARG A 6 17.82 17.24 -15.30
C ARG A 6 16.64 17.15 -14.33
N THR A 7 15.48 17.65 -14.72
CA THR A 7 14.27 17.61 -13.90
C THR A 7 13.07 17.03 -14.67
N TYR A 8 12.01 16.71 -13.94
CA TYR A 8 10.78 16.14 -14.48
C TYR A 8 9.93 17.16 -15.25
N THR A 9 9.13 16.69 -16.18
CA THR A 9 8.13 17.50 -16.89
C THR A 9 6.83 17.63 -16.07
N LYS A 10 6.00 18.63 -16.40
CA LYS A 10 4.65 18.79 -15.78
C LYS A 10 3.80 17.53 -15.98
N LYS A 11 3.91 16.85 -17.11
CA LYS A 11 3.18 15.62 -17.41
C LYS A 11 3.61 14.49 -16.46
N GLU A 12 4.90 14.27 -16.30
CA GLU A 12 5.44 13.24 -15.41
C GLU A 12 5.05 13.48 -13.95
N ARG A 13 5.15 14.74 -13.51
CA ARG A 13 4.66 15.12 -12.18
C ARG A 13 3.19 14.75 -11.98
N ASN A 14 2.32 15.14 -12.93
CA ASN A 14 0.90 14.86 -12.79
C ASN A 14 0.61 13.35 -12.83
N MET A 15 1.28 12.58 -13.68
CA MET A 15 1.14 11.13 -13.72
C MET A 15 1.64 10.46 -12.43
N TYR A 16 2.73 10.93 -11.86
CA TYR A 16 3.20 10.51 -10.55
C TYR A 16 2.18 10.78 -9.45
N LEU A 17 1.62 12.00 -9.39
CA LEU A 17 0.61 12.39 -8.41
C LEU A 17 -0.69 11.59 -8.56
N THR A 18 -1.09 11.29 -9.80
CA THR A 18 -2.23 10.38 -10.06
C THR A 18 -1.95 8.98 -9.52
N GLY A 19 -0.73 8.48 -9.71
CA GLY A 19 -0.32 7.20 -9.13
C GLY A 19 -0.31 7.20 -7.61
N MET A 20 0.14 8.28 -6.98
CA MET A 20 0.07 8.48 -5.52
C MET A 20 -1.38 8.45 -5.02
N LEU A 21 -2.32 9.04 -5.76
CA LEU A 21 -3.74 8.98 -5.42
C LEU A 21 -4.24 7.52 -5.44
N GLY A 22 -3.92 6.77 -6.51
CA GLY A 22 -4.30 5.36 -6.64
C GLY A 22 -3.73 4.49 -5.52
N GLN A 23 -2.44 4.66 -5.20
CA GLN A 23 -1.79 3.93 -4.12
C GLN A 23 -2.45 4.21 -2.76
N ASN A 24 -2.75 5.47 -2.46
CA ASN A 24 -3.41 5.85 -1.21
C ASN A 24 -4.85 5.36 -1.12
N LEU A 25 -5.58 5.30 -2.24
CA LEU A 25 -6.91 4.66 -2.28
C LEU A 25 -6.81 3.18 -1.90
N ILE A 26 -5.89 2.41 -2.49
CA ILE A 26 -5.67 0.99 -2.13
C ILE A 26 -5.28 0.86 -0.66
N TYR A 27 -4.38 1.70 -0.17
CA TYR A 27 -3.99 1.71 1.24
C TYR A 27 -5.20 1.90 2.16
N ASN A 28 -6.07 2.87 1.86
CA ASN A 28 -7.23 3.20 2.70
C ASN A 28 -8.35 2.17 2.61
N ILE A 29 -8.52 1.49 1.46
CA ILE A 29 -9.42 0.33 1.35
C ILE A 29 -9.07 -0.71 2.40
N VAL A 30 -7.78 -0.95 2.64
CA VAL A 30 -7.34 -1.94 3.61
C VAL A 30 -7.21 -1.34 5.01
N ALA A 31 -6.55 -0.21 5.19
CA ALA A 31 -6.31 0.38 6.51
C ALA A 31 -7.61 0.69 7.27
N THR A 32 -8.65 1.16 6.57
CA THR A 32 -9.95 1.49 7.18
C THR A 32 -11.01 0.45 6.82
N GLY A 33 -11.13 0.13 5.53
CA GLY A 33 -12.19 -0.74 5.03
C GLY A 33 -12.05 -2.18 5.51
N LEU A 34 -10.87 -2.78 5.43
CA LEU A 34 -10.64 -4.16 5.85
C LEU A 34 -10.72 -4.31 7.38
N TYR A 35 -10.20 -3.32 8.13
CA TYR A 35 -10.35 -3.31 9.59
C TYR A 35 -11.83 -3.33 9.99
N PHE A 36 -12.62 -2.42 9.40
CA PHE A 36 -14.06 -2.37 9.66
C PHE A 36 -14.76 -3.67 9.24
N TYR A 37 -14.42 -4.21 8.07
CA TYR A 37 -14.96 -5.47 7.55
C TYR A 37 -14.68 -6.64 8.49
N PHE A 38 -13.46 -6.79 8.96
CA PHE A 38 -13.08 -7.86 9.89
C PHE A 38 -13.82 -7.77 11.22
N GLN A 39 -13.96 -6.56 11.74
CA GLN A 39 -14.59 -6.35 13.05
C GLN A 39 -16.12 -6.41 13.01
N ASN A 40 -16.75 -5.74 12.00
CA ASN A 40 -18.18 -5.47 12.03
C ASN A 40 -18.98 -6.33 11.04
N VAL A 41 -18.36 -6.83 9.98
CA VAL A 41 -19.07 -7.61 8.93
C VAL A 41 -18.87 -9.09 9.14
N ILE A 42 -17.63 -9.55 9.25
CA ILE A 42 -17.36 -10.98 9.51
C ILE A 42 -17.19 -11.31 11.00
N CYS A 43 -17.22 -10.30 11.88
CA CYS A 43 -17.25 -10.41 13.33
C CYS A 43 -16.09 -11.22 13.91
N LEU A 44 -14.86 -10.94 13.48
CA LEU A 44 -13.68 -11.57 14.06
C LEU A 44 -13.51 -11.14 15.53
N PRO A 45 -13.08 -12.04 16.43
CA PRO A 45 -12.77 -11.68 17.82
C PRO A 45 -11.70 -10.59 17.89
N ALA A 46 -11.90 -9.58 18.74
CA ALA A 46 -10.96 -8.45 18.89
C ALA A 46 -9.53 -8.91 19.26
N MET A 47 -9.40 -9.98 20.05
CA MET A 47 -8.10 -10.58 20.38
C MET A 47 -7.38 -11.13 19.13
N ALA A 48 -8.10 -11.81 18.23
CA ALA A 48 -7.54 -12.31 16.97
C ALA A 48 -7.09 -11.16 16.07
N LEU A 49 -7.91 -10.09 15.96
CA LEU A 49 -7.53 -8.87 15.23
C LEU A 49 -6.27 -8.24 15.80
N GLY A 50 -6.19 -8.08 17.12
CA GLY A 50 -5.01 -7.53 17.78
C GLY A 50 -3.74 -8.31 17.44
N TRP A 51 -3.77 -9.63 17.47
CA TRP A 51 -2.63 -10.47 17.11
C TRP A 51 -2.29 -10.40 15.61
N ILE A 52 -3.29 -10.38 14.72
CA ILE A 52 -3.06 -10.26 13.28
C ILE A 52 -2.31 -8.96 12.97
N PHE A 53 -2.78 -7.83 13.50
CA PHE A 53 -2.13 -6.55 13.26
C PHE A 53 -0.75 -6.43 13.93
N ALA A 54 -0.58 -6.97 15.14
CA ALA A 54 0.70 -6.96 15.83
C ALA A 54 1.76 -7.78 15.07
N LEU A 55 1.41 -9.00 14.63
CA LEU A 55 2.31 -9.86 13.86
C LEU A 55 2.66 -9.24 12.51
N ALA A 56 1.69 -8.61 11.83
CA ALA A 56 1.95 -7.92 10.59
C ALA A 56 2.94 -6.76 10.77
N ARG A 57 2.84 -5.97 11.84
CA ARG A 57 3.83 -4.90 12.14
C ARG A 57 5.23 -5.42 12.40
N VAL A 58 5.35 -6.56 13.09
CA VAL A 58 6.66 -7.21 13.27
C VAL A 58 7.22 -7.66 11.92
N TRP A 59 6.35 -8.20 11.05
CA TRP A 59 6.74 -8.61 9.70
C TRP A 59 7.18 -7.42 8.84
N ASP A 60 6.44 -6.31 8.87
CA ASP A 60 6.76 -5.08 8.13
C ASP A 60 8.18 -4.59 8.49
N ALA A 61 8.54 -4.61 9.77
CA ALA A 61 9.87 -4.19 10.24
C ALA A 61 11.02 -5.00 9.63
N ILE A 62 10.77 -6.22 9.17
CA ILE A 62 11.74 -7.08 8.46
C ILE A 62 11.61 -6.90 6.95
N ASN A 63 10.38 -6.89 6.45
CA ASN A 63 10.07 -6.85 5.02
C ASN A 63 10.51 -5.53 4.36
N ASP A 64 10.31 -4.39 5.01
CA ASP A 64 10.61 -3.08 4.42
C ASP A 64 12.11 -2.88 4.11
N PRO A 65 13.06 -3.14 5.05
CA PRO A 65 14.49 -3.05 4.74
C PRO A 65 14.93 -4.08 3.69
N MET A 66 14.32 -5.28 3.69
CA MET A 66 14.60 -6.31 2.70
C MET A 66 14.19 -5.84 1.30
N MET A 67 12.97 -5.33 1.15
CA MET A 67 12.49 -4.78 -0.12
C MET A 67 13.30 -3.57 -0.57
N GLY A 68 13.64 -2.65 0.32
CA GLY A 68 14.53 -1.54 0.01
C GLY A 68 15.84 -2.02 -0.62
N THR A 69 16.46 -3.05 -0.04
CA THR A 69 17.69 -3.65 -0.57
C THR A 69 17.49 -4.31 -1.94
N ILE A 70 16.35 -4.99 -2.16
CA ILE A 70 16.01 -5.61 -3.45
C ILE A 70 15.86 -4.53 -4.53
N VAL A 71 15.09 -3.49 -4.25
CA VAL A 71 14.89 -2.35 -5.16
C VAL A 71 16.21 -1.67 -5.47
N ASP A 72 17.07 -1.47 -4.47
CA ASP A 72 18.39 -0.84 -4.65
C ASP A 72 19.33 -1.65 -5.56
N ARG A 73 19.18 -2.96 -5.60
CA ARG A 73 19.96 -3.85 -6.48
C ARG A 73 19.36 -4.05 -7.86
N THR A 74 18.11 -3.65 -8.05
CA THR A 74 17.42 -3.86 -9.32
C THR A 74 18.02 -2.98 -10.41
N ARG A 75 18.32 -3.58 -11.56
CA ARG A 75 18.83 -2.93 -12.77
C ARG A 75 18.09 -3.50 -13.96
N THR A 76 17.12 -2.77 -14.48
CA THR A 76 16.36 -3.18 -15.67
C THR A 76 16.43 -2.11 -16.77
N LYS A 77 16.03 -2.49 -17.99
CA LYS A 77 15.90 -1.54 -19.11
C LYS A 77 14.85 -0.44 -18.83
N TRP A 78 13.93 -0.66 -17.91
CA TRP A 78 12.89 0.29 -17.52
C TRP A 78 13.30 1.20 -16.36
N GLY A 79 14.45 0.94 -15.76
CA GLY A 79 14.94 1.59 -14.57
C GLY A 79 14.94 0.67 -13.35
N LYS A 80 15.06 1.27 -12.16
CA LYS A 80 15.15 0.58 -10.87
C LYS A 80 13.76 0.43 -10.20
N CYS A 81 12.99 1.52 -10.13
CA CYS A 81 11.70 1.59 -9.44
C CYS A 81 10.52 1.26 -10.37
N ARG A 82 10.59 1.69 -11.63
CA ARG A 82 9.50 1.55 -12.61
C ARG A 82 8.98 0.15 -12.83
N PRO A 83 9.80 -0.93 -12.90
CA PRO A 83 9.28 -2.28 -13.08
C PRO A 83 8.27 -2.68 -12.00
N TYR A 84 8.55 -2.30 -10.76
CA TYR A 84 7.66 -2.57 -9.64
C TYR A 84 6.35 -1.78 -9.75
N LEU A 85 6.42 -0.53 -10.17
CA LEU A 85 5.25 0.36 -10.32
C LEU A 85 4.37 0.03 -11.54
N ILE A 86 4.87 -0.79 -12.48
CA ILE A 86 4.09 -1.23 -13.66
C ILE A 86 3.45 -2.60 -13.40
N ILE A 87 4.15 -3.52 -12.72
CA ILE A 87 3.71 -4.92 -12.60
C ILE A 87 2.86 -5.12 -11.34
N PHE A 88 3.31 -4.57 -10.22
CA PHE A 88 2.73 -4.91 -8.91
C PHE A 88 1.40 -4.23 -8.57
N PRO A 89 1.00 -3.06 -9.13
CA PRO A 89 -0.31 -2.48 -8.83
C PRO A 89 -1.47 -3.45 -9.15
N ALA A 90 -1.39 -4.19 -10.25
CA ALA A 90 -2.39 -5.20 -10.58
C ALA A 90 -2.40 -6.36 -9.56
N ILE A 91 -1.22 -6.81 -9.13
CA ILE A 91 -1.08 -7.88 -8.13
C ILE A 91 -1.67 -7.43 -6.78
N ILE A 92 -1.35 -6.21 -6.33
CA ILE A 92 -1.92 -5.64 -5.09
C ILE A 92 -3.45 -5.55 -5.21
N GLY A 93 -3.96 -5.12 -6.36
CA GLY A 93 -5.39 -5.07 -6.60
C GLY A 93 -6.07 -6.43 -6.39
N VAL A 94 -5.50 -7.50 -6.96
CA VAL A 94 -6.01 -8.86 -6.77
C VAL A 94 -5.94 -9.27 -5.29
N VAL A 95 -4.80 -9.07 -4.62
CA VAL A 95 -4.63 -9.44 -3.21
C VAL A 95 -5.55 -8.63 -2.30
N THR A 96 -5.81 -7.35 -2.64
CA THR A 96 -6.77 -6.51 -1.91
C THR A 96 -8.17 -7.14 -1.97
N VAL A 97 -8.65 -7.53 -3.15
CA VAL A 97 -9.96 -8.19 -3.28
C VAL A 97 -10.00 -9.52 -2.53
N LEU A 98 -8.94 -10.34 -2.65
CA LEU A 98 -8.84 -11.64 -1.96
C LEU A 98 -8.94 -11.50 -0.43
N ALA A 99 -8.42 -10.42 0.16
CA ALA A 99 -8.50 -10.18 1.59
C ALA A 99 -9.94 -9.98 2.10
N PHE A 100 -10.87 -9.51 1.24
CA PHE A 100 -12.29 -9.38 1.56
C PHE A 100 -13.11 -10.65 1.24
N LEU A 101 -12.54 -11.64 0.55
CA LEU A 101 -13.19 -12.92 0.29
C LEU A 101 -12.98 -13.87 1.47
N ASN A 102 -13.68 -13.63 2.57
CA ASN A 102 -13.59 -14.42 3.79
C ASN A 102 -14.99 -14.88 4.27
N GLY A 103 -15.02 -15.97 5.04
CA GLY A 103 -16.24 -16.44 5.69
C GLY A 103 -16.65 -15.55 6.87
N ASN A 104 -17.92 -15.62 7.27
CA ASN A 104 -18.41 -14.90 8.44
C ASN A 104 -18.18 -15.75 9.70
N TYR A 105 -17.43 -15.20 10.66
CA TYR A 105 -17.05 -15.90 11.89
C TYR A 105 -18.25 -16.14 12.82
N ALA A 106 -19.22 -15.21 12.87
CA ALA A 106 -20.40 -15.34 13.72
C ALA A 106 -21.35 -16.44 13.26
N THR A 107 -21.39 -16.74 11.94
CA THR A 107 -22.25 -17.78 11.38
C THR A 107 -21.54 -19.14 11.26
N ALA A 108 -20.24 -19.20 11.56
CA ALA A 108 -19.49 -20.45 11.50
C ALA A 108 -19.92 -21.43 12.61
N THR A 109 -20.30 -22.65 12.20
CA THR A 109 -20.84 -23.69 13.09
C THR A 109 -19.76 -24.57 13.70
N SER A 110 -18.62 -24.74 13.04
CA SER A 110 -17.51 -25.59 13.46
C SER A 110 -16.30 -24.76 13.94
N ASN A 111 -15.60 -25.26 14.95
CA ASN A 111 -14.32 -24.67 15.40
C ASN A 111 -13.29 -24.65 14.26
N THR A 112 -13.24 -25.66 13.41
CA THR A 112 -12.35 -25.71 12.24
C THR A 112 -12.66 -24.56 11.29
N GLN A 113 -13.93 -24.26 10.99
CA GLN A 113 -14.31 -23.12 10.15
C GLN A 113 -13.85 -21.79 10.77
N LYS A 114 -14.04 -21.61 12.09
CA LYS A 114 -13.59 -20.41 12.79
C LYS A 114 -12.08 -20.22 12.69
N VAL A 115 -11.31 -21.28 12.88
CA VAL A 115 -9.84 -21.25 12.73
C VAL A 115 -9.43 -20.90 11.30
N LEU A 116 -10.07 -21.49 10.29
CA LEU A 116 -9.78 -21.20 8.88
C LEU A 116 -10.10 -19.75 8.51
N ILE A 117 -11.18 -19.18 9.04
CA ILE A 117 -11.56 -17.78 8.81
C ILE A 117 -10.48 -16.84 9.40
N VAL A 118 -10.04 -17.09 10.62
CA VAL A 118 -8.98 -16.30 11.27
C VAL A 118 -7.64 -16.46 10.53
N ALA A 119 -7.29 -17.70 10.16
CA ALA A 119 -6.06 -17.98 9.42
C ALA A 119 -6.05 -17.28 8.05
N TRP A 120 -7.17 -17.31 7.32
CA TRP A 120 -7.30 -16.61 6.04
C TRP A 120 -7.17 -15.09 6.22
N ALA A 121 -7.80 -14.51 7.24
CA ALA A 121 -7.66 -13.10 7.56
C ALA A 121 -6.20 -12.71 7.83
N ALA A 122 -5.47 -13.53 8.61
CA ALA A 122 -4.07 -13.29 8.91
C ALA A 122 -3.18 -13.39 7.67
N VAL A 123 -3.31 -14.50 6.91
CA VAL A 123 -2.50 -14.75 5.72
C VAL A 123 -2.74 -13.69 4.64
N SER A 124 -4.01 -13.36 4.36
CA SER A 124 -4.36 -12.38 3.34
C SER A 124 -3.90 -10.97 3.70
N TYR A 125 -3.98 -10.58 4.97
CA TYR A 125 -3.50 -9.28 5.45
C TYR A 125 -1.97 -9.17 5.37
N ILE A 126 -1.24 -10.20 5.81
CA ILE A 126 0.23 -10.22 5.73
C ILE A 126 0.69 -10.25 4.26
N ALA A 127 0.07 -11.07 3.41
CA ALA A 127 0.38 -11.12 1.99
C ALA A 127 0.11 -9.78 1.29
N TRP A 128 -0.97 -9.10 1.68
CA TRP A 128 -1.26 -7.75 1.20
C TRP A 128 -0.15 -6.77 1.60
N GLY A 129 0.26 -6.75 2.87
CA GLY A 129 1.36 -5.90 3.36
C GLY A 129 2.65 -6.13 2.58
N MET A 130 3.02 -7.41 2.33
CA MET A 130 4.19 -7.76 1.52
C MET A 130 4.10 -7.17 0.10
N CYS A 131 2.99 -7.38 -0.58
CA CYS A 131 2.78 -6.85 -1.93
C CYS A 131 2.75 -5.32 -1.95
N PHE A 132 2.16 -4.69 -0.92
CA PHE A 132 2.07 -3.25 -0.80
C PHE A 132 3.46 -2.62 -0.67
N THR A 133 4.32 -3.14 0.21
CA THR A 133 5.70 -2.67 0.39
C THR A 133 6.51 -2.73 -0.92
N VAL A 134 6.28 -3.76 -1.75
CA VAL A 134 6.95 -3.91 -3.07
C VAL A 134 6.70 -2.73 -3.99
N CYS A 135 5.56 -2.05 -3.87
CA CYS A 135 5.24 -0.85 -4.65
C CYS A 135 5.50 0.45 -3.89
N ASP A 136 5.24 0.48 -2.59
CA ASP A 136 5.33 1.70 -1.80
C ASP A 136 6.77 2.25 -1.76
N ILE A 137 7.75 1.39 -1.49
CA ILE A 137 9.16 1.77 -1.46
C ILE A 137 9.62 2.37 -2.80
N PRO A 138 9.40 1.72 -3.98
CA PRO A 138 9.73 2.32 -5.26
C PRO A 138 8.96 3.59 -5.57
N LEU A 139 7.70 3.72 -5.14
CA LEU A 139 6.88 4.90 -5.39
C LEU A 139 7.45 6.15 -4.71
N TRP A 140 7.87 6.04 -3.46
CA TRP A 140 8.56 7.13 -2.78
C TRP A 140 9.99 7.31 -3.29
N GLY A 141 10.71 6.22 -3.57
CA GLY A 141 12.09 6.22 -4.04
C GLY A 141 12.27 6.86 -5.43
N ILE A 142 11.29 6.74 -6.32
CA ILE A 142 11.40 7.25 -7.69
C ILE A 142 11.54 8.77 -7.74
N THR A 143 11.06 9.49 -6.73
CA THR A 143 11.18 10.96 -6.65
C THR A 143 12.62 11.42 -6.69
N SER A 144 13.54 10.68 -6.06
CA SER A 144 14.97 10.97 -6.08
C SER A 144 15.65 10.63 -7.42
N LEU A 145 14.97 9.84 -8.26
CA LEU A 145 15.46 9.46 -9.60
C LEU A 145 14.86 10.31 -10.71
N MET A 146 13.79 11.03 -10.45
CA MET A 146 13.12 11.89 -11.43
C MET A 146 13.82 13.23 -11.62
N THR A 147 14.52 13.74 -10.61
CA THR A 147 15.17 15.05 -10.64
C THR A 147 16.48 15.07 -9.84
N GLU A 148 17.46 15.81 -10.36
CA GLU A 148 18.70 16.15 -9.67
C GLU A 148 18.55 17.39 -8.77
N ASP A 149 17.50 18.20 -9.00
CA ASP A 149 17.22 19.42 -8.28
C ASP A 149 16.51 19.12 -6.94
N GLU A 150 17.08 19.60 -5.83
CA GLU A 150 16.54 19.36 -4.48
C GLU A 150 15.26 20.13 -4.20
N ASP A 151 15.11 21.33 -4.77
CA ASP A 151 13.90 22.14 -4.62
C ASP A 151 12.73 21.51 -5.35
N ASP A 152 12.95 21.03 -6.58
CA ASP A 152 11.93 20.33 -7.35
C ASP A 152 11.54 19.01 -6.68
N ARG A 153 12.49 18.29 -6.08
CA ARG A 153 12.22 17.08 -5.30
C ARG A 153 11.35 17.39 -4.08
N SER A 154 11.70 18.42 -3.33
CA SER A 154 10.93 18.85 -2.16
C SER A 154 9.51 19.28 -2.51
N LYS A 155 9.34 20.02 -3.61
CA LYS A 155 8.01 20.40 -4.14
C LYS A 155 7.20 19.16 -4.54
N LEU A 156 7.82 18.20 -5.24
CA LEU A 156 7.16 16.97 -5.67
C LEU A 156 6.69 16.15 -4.46
N LEU A 157 7.54 15.98 -3.46
CA LEU A 157 7.22 15.28 -2.21
C LEU A 157 6.12 15.99 -1.41
N GLY A 158 6.14 17.34 -1.36
CA GLY A 158 5.09 18.13 -0.74
C GLY A 158 3.74 17.93 -1.42
N LEU A 159 3.69 17.99 -2.74
CA LEU A 159 2.48 17.72 -3.52
C LEU A 159 2.01 16.27 -3.35
N ALA A 160 2.94 15.30 -3.34
CA ALA A 160 2.61 13.90 -3.11
C ALA A 160 1.92 13.68 -1.76
N ARG A 161 2.38 14.33 -0.69
CA ARG A 161 1.75 14.27 0.63
C ARG A 161 0.35 14.88 0.67
N ILE A 162 0.14 15.99 -0.05
CA ILE A 162 -1.21 16.61 -0.17
C ILE A 162 -2.15 15.63 -0.88
N VAL A 163 -1.72 15.05 -2.00
CA VAL A 163 -2.53 14.09 -2.76
C VAL A 163 -2.79 12.83 -1.95
N ALA A 164 -1.80 12.35 -1.20
CA ALA A 164 -1.97 11.23 -0.27
C ALA A 164 -3.03 11.53 0.80
N GLY A 165 -3.06 12.75 1.33
CA GLY A 165 -4.10 13.19 2.26
C GLY A 165 -5.50 13.20 1.64
N ILE A 166 -5.64 13.63 0.37
CA ILE A 166 -6.91 13.58 -0.37
C ILE A 166 -7.33 12.12 -0.62
N GLY A 167 -6.38 11.24 -0.93
CA GLY A 167 -6.62 9.79 -1.06
C GLY A 167 -7.04 9.11 0.25
N GLY A 168 -6.88 9.78 1.39
CA GLY A 168 -7.21 9.31 2.74
C GLY A 168 -8.71 9.16 3.05
N VAL A 169 -9.53 8.88 2.06
CA VAL A 169 -11.00 8.75 2.14
C VAL A 169 -11.47 7.35 2.58
N GLY A 170 -10.71 6.66 3.42
CA GLY A 170 -11.05 5.31 3.89
C GLY A 170 -12.45 5.18 4.49
N VAL A 171 -12.94 6.23 5.15
CA VAL A 171 -14.31 6.27 5.68
C VAL A 171 -15.35 6.17 4.57
N LEU A 172 -15.11 6.76 3.39
CA LEU A 172 -16.04 6.66 2.26
C LEU A 172 -16.17 5.23 1.73
N VAL A 173 -15.12 4.42 1.80
CA VAL A 173 -15.18 2.99 1.44
C VAL A 173 -16.24 2.28 2.28
N VAL A 174 -16.21 2.52 3.58
CA VAL A 174 -17.17 1.92 4.52
C VAL A 174 -18.59 2.42 4.25
N GLN A 175 -18.77 3.72 4.06
CA GLN A 175 -20.09 4.31 3.79
C GLN A 175 -20.70 3.80 2.49
N ILE A 176 -19.92 3.78 1.40
CA ILE A 176 -20.39 3.25 0.11
C ILE A 176 -20.73 1.77 0.24
N ALA A 177 -19.90 0.99 0.92
CA ALA A 177 -20.15 -0.43 1.13
C ALA A 177 -21.42 -0.70 1.93
N GLN A 178 -21.73 0.15 2.93
CA GLN A 178 -22.99 0.05 3.69
C GLN A 178 -24.20 0.40 2.83
N VAL A 179 -24.13 1.45 1.99
CA VAL A 179 -25.22 1.83 1.06
C VAL A 179 -25.47 0.70 0.06
N VAL A 180 -24.40 0.15 -0.53
CA VAL A 180 -24.50 -0.99 -1.46
C VAL A 180 -25.06 -2.22 -0.74
N GLY A 181 -24.64 -2.48 0.50
CA GLY A 181 -25.21 -3.53 1.35
C GLY A 181 -26.72 -3.38 1.55
N GLY A 182 -27.20 -2.16 1.84
CA GLY A 182 -28.64 -1.85 1.95
C GLY A 182 -29.44 -2.19 0.68
N ILE A 183 -28.85 -2.03 -0.50
CA ILE A 183 -29.48 -2.44 -1.77
C ILE A 183 -29.67 -3.97 -1.82
N PHE A 184 -28.67 -4.74 -1.36
CA PHE A 184 -28.79 -6.22 -1.30
C PHE A 184 -29.81 -6.66 -0.25
N GLU A 185 -29.89 -5.97 0.89
CA GLU A 185 -30.90 -6.25 1.92
C GLU A 185 -32.31 -6.01 1.37
N GLY A 186 -32.54 -4.92 0.62
CA GLY A 186 -33.79 -4.65 -0.09
C GLY A 186 -34.17 -5.71 -1.15
N LYS A 187 -33.21 -6.51 -1.61
CA LYS A 187 -33.45 -7.67 -2.50
C LYS A 187 -33.73 -8.99 -1.75
N GLY A 188 -33.84 -8.95 -0.42
CA GLY A 188 -34.19 -10.10 0.40
C GLY A 188 -33.01 -10.93 0.92
N TYR A 189 -31.78 -10.44 0.80
CA TYR A 189 -30.62 -11.09 1.45
C TYR A 189 -30.64 -10.81 2.95
N SER A 190 -30.16 -11.78 3.76
CA SER A 190 -29.96 -11.53 5.20
C SER A 190 -28.94 -10.42 5.41
N GLN A 191 -29.10 -9.62 6.46
CA GLN A 191 -28.24 -8.48 6.78
C GLN A 191 -26.74 -8.83 6.74
N ALA A 192 -26.34 -9.98 7.30
CA ALA A 192 -24.94 -10.43 7.29
C ALA A 192 -24.40 -10.64 5.85
N LYS A 193 -25.17 -11.31 4.99
CA LYS A 193 -24.79 -11.53 3.59
C LYS A 193 -24.86 -10.24 2.77
N ALA A 194 -25.87 -9.42 2.99
CA ALA A 194 -26.05 -8.14 2.31
C ALA A 194 -24.86 -7.20 2.58
N SER A 195 -24.45 -7.05 3.84
CA SER A 195 -23.27 -6.28 4.22
C SER A 195 -22.00 -6.85 3.59
N GLN A 196 -21.82 -8.16 3.62
CA GLN A 196 -20.64 -8.82 3.03
C GLN A 196 -20.55 -8.57 1.52
N TYR A 197 -21.64 -8.76 0.78
CA TYR A 197 -21.70 -8.51 -0.66
C TYR A 197 -21.51 -7.02 -0.99
N GLY A 198 -22.05 -6.12 -0.15
CA GLY A 198 -21.86 -4.67 -0.28
C GLY A 198 -20.39 -4.30 -0.20
N PHE A 199 -19.67 -4.85 0.79
CA PHE A 199 -18.21 -4.62 0.91
C PHE A 199 -17.44 -5.20 -0.27
N ILE A 200 -17.68 -6.47 -0.64
CA ILE A 200 -16.97 -7.13 -1.74
C ILE A 200 -17.15 -6.35 -3.05
N LEU A 201 -18.39 -5.98 -3.40
CA LEU A 201 -18.65 -5.26 -4.64
C LEU A 201 -18.00 -3.86 -4.64
N THR A 202 -18.12 -3.12 -3.54
CA THR A 202 -17.51 -1.80 -3.39
C THR A 202 -15.99 -1.88 -3.52
N VAL A 203 -15.37 -2.85 -2.84
CA VAL A 203 -13.92 -3.06 -2.88
C VAL A 203 -13.45 -3.42 -4.29
N ILE A 204 -14.16 -4.30 -5.00
CA ILE A 204 -13.81 -4.65 -6.38
C ILE A 204 -13.80 -3.40 -7.27
N ILE A 205 -14.86 -2.60 -7.24
CA ILE A 205 -14.99 -1.40 -8.08
C ILE A 205 -13.88 -0.38 -7.71
N MET A 206 -13.74 -0.07 -6.42
CA MET A 206 -12.76 0.92 -5.98
C MET A 206 -11.32 0.47 -6.22
N THR A 207 -11.03 -0.82 -6.04
CA THR A 207 -9.70 -1.38 -6.29
C THR A 207 -9.34 -1.32 -7.77
N VAL A 208 -10.27 -1.62 -8.67
CA VAL A 208 -10.02 -1.49 -10.12
C VAL A 208 -9.68 -0.04 -10.48
N ILE A 209 -10.46 0.92 -10.01
CA ILE A 209 -10.19 2.34 -10.24
C ILE A 209 -8.83 2.73 -9.66
N ALA A 210 -8.55 2.36 -8.42
CA ALA A 210 -7.32 2.69 -7.72
C ALA A 210 -6.08 2.06 -8.39
N THR A 211 -6.19 0.82 -8.87
CA THR A 211 -5.12 0.13 -9.59
C THR A 211 -4.79 0.85 -10.90
N VAL A 212 -5.80 1.20 -11.70
CA VAL A 212 -5.59 1.96 -12.93
C VAL A 212 -4.92 3.30 -12.67
N LEU A 213 -5.34 4.03 -11.64
CA LEU A 213 -4.70 5.28 -11.24
C LEU A 213 -3.26 5.04 -10.78
N PHE A 214 -3.00 3.97 -10.04
CA PHE A 214 -1.66 3.67 -9.53
C PHE A 214 -0.67 3.38 -10.66
N GLU A 215 -1.06 2.67 -11.70
CA GLU A 215 -0.18 2.35 -12.83
C GLU A 215 0.35 3.59 -13.55
N PHE A 216 -0.33 4.74 -13.48
CA PHE A 216 0.18 5.99 -14.05
C PHE A 216 1.54 6.39 -13.47
N ALA A 217 1.85 6.05 -12.23
CA ALA A 217 3.17 6.32 -11.65
C ALA A 217 4.28 5.55 -12.39
N GLY A 218 4.07 4.28 -12.69
CA GLY A 218 5.05 3.45 -13.39
C GLY A 218 5.20 3.81 -14.88
N ILE A 219 4.06 4.02 -15.55
CA ILE A 219 4.03 4.31 -16.99
C ILE A 219 4.53 5.72 -17.29
N GLY A 220 4.13 6.69 -16.45
CA GLY A 220 4.30 8.11 -16.73
C GLY A 220 5.57 8.74 -16.24
N THR A 221 6.33 8.07 -15.37
CA THR A 221 7.57 8.61 -14.81
C THR A 221 8.80 8.14 -15.57
N ARG A 222 9.90 8.89 -15.47
CA ARG A 222 11.21 8.50 -16.02
C ARG A 222 12.30 8.70 -14.99
N GLU A 223 13.15 7.71 -14.86
CA GLU A 223 14.35 7.78 -14.04
C GLU A 223 15.47 8.45 -14.86
N ARG A 224 16.01 9.57 -14.35
CA ARG A 224 17.03 10.38 -15.02
C ARG A 224 18.34 10.43 -14.26
N VAL A 225 18.27 10.24 -12.96
CA VAL A 225 19.43 10.32 -12.07
C VAL A 225 20.08 8.95 -12.01
N GLU A 226 21.33 8.88 -12.45
CA GLU A 226 22.14 7.67 -12.29
C GLU A 226 22.57 7.55 -10.85
N GLN A 227 22.22 6.44 -10.22
CA GLN A 227 22.68 6.17 -8.84
C GLN A 227 24.12 5.67 -8.82
N ALA A 228 24.88 6.14 -7.83
CA ALA A 228 26.22 5.65 -7.56
C ALA A 228 26.26 4.13 -7.42
N GLU A 229 27.29 3.50 -7.96
CA GLU A 229 27.46 2.02 -8.04
C GLU A 229 27.63 1.32 -6.69
N LYS A 230 27.68 2.03 -5.57
CA LYS A 230 27.88 1.40 -4.25
C LYS A 230 26.73 0.49 -3.87
N LYS A 231 26.98 -0.80 -4.01
CA LYS A 231 26.08 -1.89 -3.58
C LYS A 231 26.39 -2.23 -2.13
N TYR A 232 25.54 -1.80 -1.21
CA TYR A 232 25.64 -2.24 0.18
C TYR A 232 24.90 -3.59 0.35
N THR A 233 25.47 -4.47 1.17
CA THR A 233 24.82 -5.69 1.61
C THR A 233 23.74 -5.34 2.64
N PHE A 234 22.71 -6.21 2.79
CA PHE A 234 21.64 -6.00 3.78
C PHE A 234 22.20 -5.71 5.20
N THR A 235 23.19 -6.48 5.63
CA THR A 235 23.88 -6.29 6.91
C THR A 235 24.65 -4.98 7.01
N GLU A 236 25.21 -4.50 5.89
CA GLU A 236 25.90 -3.20 5.82
C GLU A 236 24.92 -2.05 5.90
N ASN A 237 23.78 -2.13 5.24
CA ASN A 237 22.70 -1.14 5.34
C ASN A 237 22.21 -1.00 6.77
N PHE A 238 21.96 -2.12 7.45
CA PHE A 238 21.61 -2.12 8.87
C PHE A 238 22.69 -1.48 9.75
N LYS A 239 23.96 -1.84 9.53
CA LYS A 239 25.09 -1.29 10.28
C LYS A 239 25.23 0.22 10.07
N ILE A 240 25.09 0.70 8.84
CA ILE A 240 25.13 2.14 8.49
C ILE A 240 23.97 2.88 9.16
N MET A 241 22.76 2.32 9.15
CA MET A 241 21.57 2.90 9.79
C MET A 241 21.81 3.10 11.30
N PHE A 242 22.38 2.10 11.99
CA PHE A 242 22.68 2.19 13.43
C PHE A 242 23.91 3.06 13.74
N GLN A 243 24.83 3.24 12.79
CA GLN A 243 26.01 4.10 12.95
C GLN A 243 25.74 5.57 12.63
N ASN A 244 24.63 5.88 11.96
CA ASN A 244 24.27 7.23 11.56
C ASN A 244 23.95 8.11 12.80
N LYS A 245 24.79 9.12 13.06
CA LYS A 245 24.65 10.02 14.22
C LYS A 245 23.27 10.71 14.31
N PRO A 246 22.70 11.27 13.22
CA PRO A 246 21.35 11.85 13.24
C PRO A 246 20.28 10.85 13.68
N PHE A 247 20.29 9.62 13.18
CA PHE A 247 19.35 8.57 13.57
C PHE A 247 19.42 8.20 15.06
N ARG A 248 20.60 8.29 15.67
CA ARG A 248 20.79 8.08 17.12
C ARG A 248 20.39 9.27 17.96
N GLN A 249 20.46 10.49 17.42
CA GLN A 249 20.11 11.74 18.13
C GLN A 249 18.59 11.95 18.18
N ASP A 250 17.86 11.68 17.10
CA ASP A 250 16.39 11.73 17.09
C ASP A 250 15.74 10.79 18.12
N ARG A 251 16.39 9.66 18.41
CA ARG A 251 15.92 8.74 19.46
C ARG A 251 16.04 9.31 20.89
N LYS A 252 16.89 10.32 21.10
CA LYS A 252 17.06 10.98 22.41
C LYS A 252 16.15 12.19 22.62
N SER A 253 15.53 12.70 21.57
CA SER A 253 14.62 13.86 21.63
C SER A 253 13.16 13.45 21.82
N VAL A 254 12.83 12.15 21.84
CA VAL A 254 11.46 11.61 21.99
C VAL A 254 11.24 10.95 23.37
N VAL A 255 12.16 11.14 24.31
CA VAL A 255 12.00 10.69 25.71
C VAL A 255 11.87 11.88 26.64
#